data_132dec1c0636222a8f204b1526988280
#
_entry.id   132dec1c0636222a8f204b1526988280
#
_cell.length_a   1.000
_cell.length_b   1.000
_cell.length_c   1.000
_cell.angle_alpha   90.00
_cell.angle_beta   90.00
_cell.angle_gamma   90.00
#
_symmetry.space_group_name_H-M   'P 1'
#
loop_
_entity.id
_entity.type
_entity.pdbx_description
1 polymer ?
#
loop_
_entity_poly.entity_id
_entity_poly.type
_entity_poly.pdbx_seq_one_letter_code
_entity_poly.pdbx_strand_id
1 'polypeptide(L)'
;MKKQIARILLLISVIAGSCIEKAAAQAPNIIFIIGDDISWDDIGAYGNNKIKTPNLDKLAKDGLRFTNMYLTASSCSPSRSSILTGRYPHNTGAAELHSPLPAHLKYFPELLKQQGYFSALVGKWHEGPNTRRAYDTLLVDRKANGEGGELQWNNLLKARPKDKPFFFWLAPFDAHRPWSAKTDGPQHNPETDIAVPPTLVDTKETRQDLAFYYNEISQLDQYVGELRQELERQGIADNTLIIFTADNGRPFPGSKTRLYDAGVKTPFIVSWPAGIKAGQVCESLISSIDIAPTLLEVAGVKPAETVQGTSFATLFKSPEKAFRKYVFAEHNWHDYAAYERSVRSKDFLYIMNKRPEWDNGGPIDANQSPSAKALKAAKASGGLTVLQNDALLKPRPAEEFFDNQKDPLQTKNEVGNKAYAAQVNELRRMLKQWQDETGDTEPANLTPDWYDRETGEPTASKDKRGEMPGAARKADHIHLKGPF
;
A
#
# COMPACT_ATOMS: atom_id res chain seq x y z
N MET A 1 25.09 -47.61 66.48
CA MET A 1 23.88 -46.84 66.14
C MET A 1 24.14 -45.41 65.59
N LYS A 2 25.32 -45.09 65.04
CA LYS A 2 25.64 -43.74 64.53
C LYS A 2 25.99 -43.76 62.96
N LYS A 3 25.80 -44.87 62.28
CA LYS A 3 26.10 -44.95 60.85
C LYS A 3 24.92 -45.22 59.92
N GLN A 4 23.68 -45.20 60.43
CA GLN A 4 22.46 -45.38 59.56
C GLN A 4 21.61 -44.13 59.38
N ILE A 5 21.88 -43.02 60.07
CA ILE A 5 21.14 -41.78 59.92
C ILE A 5 21.71 -40.86 58.82
N ALA A 6 22.95 -41.13 58.35
CA ALA A 6 23.60 -40.31 57.29
C ALA A 6 23.21 -40.71 55.84
N ARG A 7 22.40 -41.75 55.64
CA ARG A 7 21.99 -42.21 54.29
C ARG A 7 20.58 -41.85 53.87
N ILE A 8 19.78 -41.22 54.73
CA ILE A 8 18.38 -40.87 54.44
C ILE A 8 18.24 -39.36 54.12
N LEU A 9 19.25 -38.54 54.42
CA LEU A 9 19.23 -37.10 54.09
C LEU A 9 19.87 -36.74 52.75
N LEU A 10 20.31 -37.71 51.97
CA LEU A 10 20.96 -37.51 50.66
C LEU A 10 20.05 -37.89 49.46
N LEU A 11 18.77 -38.16 49.68
CA LEU A 11 17.84 -38.61 48.62
C LEU A 11 16.60 -37.70 48.43
N ILE A 12 16.57 -36.50 49.00
CA ILE A 12 15.47 -35.54 48.81
C ILE A 12 15.92 -34.25 48.11
N SER A 13 17.16 -34.14 47.66
CA SER A 13 17.64 -33.03 46.82
C SER A 13 17.72 -33.42 45.34
N VAL A 14 16.82 -34.28 44.91
CA VAL A 14 16.69 -34.63 43.49
C VAL A 14 15.41 -33.99 42.98
N ILE A 15 15.63 -33.00 42.10
CA ILE A 15 14.72 -32.60 41.02
C ILE A 15 13.49 -31.79 41.43
N ALA A 16 13.71 -30.53 41.76
CA ALA A 16 12.88 -29.47 41.21
C ALA A 16 13.67 -28.76 40.08
N GLY A 17 14.17 -29.52 39.17
CA GLY A 17 14.51 -29.02 37.84
C GLY A 17 13.19 -28.70 37.14
N SER A 18 12.63 -27.52 37.43
CA SER A 18 11.57 -26.94 36.65
C SER A 18 12.09 -26.88 35.20
N CYS A 19 11.70 -27.85 34.37
CA CYS A 19 11.62 -27.63 32.94
C CYS A 19 10.68 -26.43 32.78
N ILE A 20 11.24 -25.22 32.78
CA ILE A 20 10.62 -24.10 32.12
C ILE A 20 10.70 -24.52 30.64
N GLU A 21 9.72 -25.32 30.19
CA GLU A 21 9.39 -25.33 28.78
C GLU A 21 9.22 -23.86 28.44
N LYS A 22 10.17 -23.32 27.67
CA LYS A 22 9.94 -22.07 26.96
C LYS A 22 8.66 -22.33 26.20
N ALA A 23 7.53 -21.82 26.72
CA ALA A 23 6.29 -21.82 25.97
C ALA A 23 6.65 -21.25 24.61
N ALA A 24 6.56 -22.07 23.55
CA ALA A 24 6.81 -21.62 22.21
C ALA A 24 5.98 -20.36 22.04
N ALA A 25 6.63 -19.22 21.73
CA ALA A 25 5.91 -17.96 21.60
C ALA A 25 4.74 -18.18 20.66
N GLN A 26 3.53 -17.97 21.14
CA GLN A 26 2.33 -18.18 20.36
C GLN A 26 2.43 -17.32 19.10
N ALA A 27 2.21 -17.91 17.93
CA ALA A 27 2.23 -17.18 16.66
C ALA A 27 1.30 -15.95 16.75
N PRO A 28 1.75 -14.76 16.32
CA PRO A 28 0.96 -13.54 16.48
C PRO A 28 -0.30 -13.57 15.61
N ASN A 29 -1.37 -12.98 16.08
CA ASN A 29 -2.47 -12.59 15.21
C ASN A 29 -2.01 -11.47 14.29
N ILE A 30 -2.54 -11.40 13.07
CA ILE A 30 -2.16 -10.40 12.07
C ILE A 30 -3.40 -9.73 11.54
N ILE A 31 -3.45 -8.41 11.64
CA ILE A 31 -4.49 -7.56 11.02
C ILE A 31 -3.80 -6.64 10.03
N PHE A 32 -4.17 -6.76 8.76
CA PHE A 32 -3.68 -5.92 7.68
C PHE A 32 -4.82 -5.04 7.18
N ILE A 33 -4.74 -3.73 7.49
CA ILE A 33 -5.73 -2.72 7.10
C ILE A 33 -5.17 -1.99 5.88
N ILE A 34 -5.89 -2.03 4.75
CA ILE A 34 -5.51 -1.38 3.52
C ILE A 34 -6.60 -0.40 3.08
N GLY A 35 -6.43 0.88 3.41
CA GLY A 35 -7.31 1.96 2.97
C GLY A 35 -7.31 2.09 1.44
N ASP A 36 -8.42 2.57 0.89
CA ASP A 36 -8.61 2.74 -0.54
C ASP A 36 -8.37 4.22 -0.90
N ASP A 37 -7.42 4.50 -1.78
CA ASP A 37 -7.13 5.85 -2.27
C ASP A 37 -6.68 6.87 -1.19
N ILE A 38 -5.82 6.50 -0.25
CA ILE A 38 -5.34 7.39 0.82
C ILE A 38 -3.86 7.76 0.62
N SER A 39 -3.55 9.05 0.45
CA SER A 39 -2.16 9.49 0.38
C SER A 39 -1.48 9.49 1.75
N TRP A 40 -0.17 9.30 1.74
CA TRP A 40 0.65 9.27 2.96
C TRP A 40 0.53 10.54 3.82
N ASP A 41 0.36 11.70 3.19
CA ASP A 41 0.23 13.01 3.81
C ASP A 41 -1.23 13.38 4.18
N ASP A 42 -2.18 12.46 4.05
CA ASP A 42 -3.56 12.61 4.51
C ASP A 42 -3.82 11.92 5.86
N ILE A 43 -2.78 11.74 6.67
CA ILE A 43 -2.85 11.16 8.02
C ILE A 43 -2.15 12.10 9.00
N GLY A 44 -2.72 12.31 10.20
CA GLY A 44 -2.17 13.19 11.23
C GLY A 44 -0.76 12.80 11.65
N ALA A 45 -0.48 11.51 11.84
CA ALA A 45 0.85 10.99 12.18
C ALA A 45 1.94 11.31 11.15
N TYR A 46 1.56 11.70 9.92
CA TYR A 46 2.48 12.14 8.86
C TYR A 46 2.52 13.65 8.64
N GLY A 47 1.89 14.42 9.54
CA GLY A 47 2.01 15.87 9.59
C GLY A 47 0.78 16.65 9.13
N ASN A 48 -0.29 15.98 8.69
CA ASN A 48 -1.55 16.68 8.36
C ASN A 48 -2.30 17.05 9.65
N ASN A 49 -2.20 18.30 10.06
CA ASN A 49 -2.86 18.80 11.28
C ASN A 49 -4.31 19.27 11.06
N LYS A 50 -4.85 19.06 9.87
CA LYS A 50 -6.23 19.43 9.51
C LYS A 50 -7.19 18.25 9.55
N ILE A 51 -6.69 17.05 9.21
CA ILE A 51 -7.49 15.83 9.24
C ILE A 51 -7.64 15.29 10.67
N LYS A 52 -8.73 14.61 10.93
CA LYS A 52 -9.05 14.04 12.26
C LYS A 52 -8.81 12.52 12.25
N THR A 53 -7.58 12.09 12.54
CA THR A 53 -7.17 10.67 12.56
C THR A 53 -6.54 10.25 13.90
N PRO A 54 -7.18 10.51 15.06
CA PRO A 54 -6.58 10.29 16.38
C PRO A 54 -6.24 8.83 16.67
N ASN A 55 -6.96 7.87 16.09
CA ASN A 55 -6.73 6.44 16.31
C ASN A 55 -5.55 5.90 15.49
N LEU A 56 -5.39 6.34 14.23
CA LEU A 56 -4.20 6.07 13.41
C LEU A 56 -2.96 6.77 13.99
N ASP A 57 -3.10 8.00 14.50
CA ASP A 57 -2.03 8.72 15.17
C ASP A 57 -1.59 7.98 16.44
N LYS A 58 -2.55 7.47 17.21
CA LYS A 58 -2.27 6.63 18.36
C LYS A 58 -1.62 5.30 17.95
N LEU A 59 -2.06 4.66 16.88
CA LEU A 59 -1.45 3.44 16.34
C LEU A 59 0.03 3.67 16.00
N ALA A 60 0.35 4.80 15.36
CA ALA A 60 1.72 5.20 15.05
C ALA A 60 2.56 5.48 16.31
N LYS A 61 1.96 6.15 17.29
CA LYS A 61 2.61 6.45 18.59
C LYS A 61 2.89 5.18 19.39
N ASP A 62 1.98 4.20 19.35
CA ASP A 62 2.10 2.93 20.07
C ASP A 62 2.96 1.89 19.32
N GLY A 63 3.44 2.21 18.11
CA GLY A 63 4.15 1.30 17.21
C GLY A 63 5.36 1.91 16.52
N LEU A 64 5.54 1.52 15.28
CA LEU A 64 6.61 1.91 14.37
C LEU A 64 6.00 2.55 13.12
N ARG A 65 6.35 3.79 12.82
CA ARG A 65 5.96 4.52 11.61
C ARG A 65 7.09 4.52 10.59
N PHE A 66 6.81 4.08 9.38
CA PHE A 66 7.75 4.15 8.27
C PHE A 66 7.52 5.41 7.45
N THR A 67 8.60 6.10 7.10
CA THR A 67 8.52 7.36 6.34
C THR A 67 8.80 7.19 4.84
N ASN A 68 9.35 6.04 4.44
CA ASN A 68 9.77 5.75 3.07
C ASN A 68 9.27 4.39 2.59
N MET A 69 7.93 4.20 2.65
CA MET A 69 7.24 3.06 2.08
C MET A 69 6.68 3.41 0.72
N TYR A 70 7.01 2.59 -0.29
CA TYR A 70 6.60 2.83 -1.69
C TYR A 70 5.85 1.63 -2.27
N LEU A 71 4.75 1.94 -2.92
CA LEU A 71 3.97 0.99 -3.71
C LEU A 71 4.68 0.69 -5.04
N THR A 72 4.42 -0.48 -5.60
CA THR A 72 4.93 -0.86 -6.93
C THR A 72 4.01 -0.42 -8.06
N ALA A 73 2.80 0.02 -7.75
CA ALA A 73 1.87 0.65 -8.69
C ALA A 73 0.92 1.60 -7.94
N SER A 74 0.57 2.71 -8.54
CA SER A 74 -0.45 3.64 -8.06
C SER A 74 -1.81 3.32 -8.70
N SER A 75 -2.30 2.10 -8.45
CA SER A 75 -3.54 1.57 -9.02
C SER A 75 -4.07 0.42 -8.17
N CYS A 76 -5.35 0.41 -7.85
CA CYS A 76 -5.95 -0.44 -6.81
C CYS A 76 -5.61 -1.94 -6.95
N SER A 77 -6.14 -2.64 -7.98
CA SER A 77 -5.92 -4.09 -8.08
C SER A 77 -4.48 -4.47 -8.36
N PRO A 78 -3.66 -3.76 -9.19
CA PRO A 78 -2.24 -4.06 -9.36
C PRO A 78 -1.43 -3.93 -8.06
N SER A 79 -1.66 -2.85 -7.28
CA SER A 79 -1.01 -2.65 -5.99
C SER A 79 -1.37 -3.75 -4.99
N ARG A 80 -2.66 -4.05 -4.82
CA ARG A 80 -3.16 -5.12 -3.94
C ARG A 80 -2.63 -6.49 -4.35
N SER A 81 -2.62 -6.80 -5.65
CA SER A 81 -2.06 -8.03 -6.23
C SER A 81 -0.56 -8.15 -5.95
N SER A 82 0.17 -7.05 -6.05
CA SER A 82 1.61 -6.98 -5.75
C SER A 82 1.88 -7.26 -4.27
N ILE A 83 1.12 -6.65 -3.36
CA ILE A 83 1.22 -6.91 -1.91
C ILE A 83 0.89 -8.37 -1.60
N LEU A 84 -0.21 -8.90 -2.16
CA LEU A 84 -0.71 -10.24 -1.88
C LEU A 84 0.26 -11.34 -2.31
N THR A 85 1.00 -11.12 -3.41
CA THR A 85 1.94 -12.09 -3.99
C THR A 85 3.39 -11.85 -3.60
N GLY A 86 3.74 -10.63 -3.13
CA GLY A 86 5.12 -10.20 -2.92
C GLY A 86 5.90 -10.05 -4.24
N ARG A 87 5.22 -9.65 -5.34
CA ARG A 87 5.77 -9.59 -6.70
C ARG A 87 5.52 -8.23 -7.35
N TYR A 88 6.39 -7.84 -8.29
CA TYR A 88 6.12 -6.67 -9.13
C TYR A 88 4.87 -6.89 -9.99
N PRO A 89 4.09 -5.84 -10.32
CA PRO A 89 2.83 -6.00 -11.04
C PRO A 89 2.96 -6.77 -12.36
N HIS A 90 3.94 -6.47 -13.22
CA HIS A 90 4.15 -7.22 -14.47
C HIS A 90 4.52 -8.72 -14.24
N ASN A 91 5.04 -9.07 -13.05
CA ASN A 91 5.30 -10.45 -12.67
C ASN A 91 4.11 -11.15 -12.00
N THR A 92 3.01 -10.42 -11.77
CA THR A 92 1.77 -11.04 -11.24
C THR A 92 0.86 -11.60 -12.34
N GLY A 93 1.07 -11.23 -13.60
CA GLY A 93 0.11 -11.47 -14.67
C GLY A 93 -1.20 -10.68 -14.55
N ALA A 94 -1.25 -9.70 -13.61
CA ALA A 94 -2.39 -8.84 -13.32
C ALA A 94 -1.95 -7.37 -13.10
N ALA A 95 -1.11 -6.87 -14.02
CA ALA A 95 -0.47 -5.56 -13.92
C ALA A 95 -1.40 -4.38 -14.24
N GLU A 96 -2.60 -4.63 -14.73
CA GLU A 96 -3.58 -3.63 -15.10
C GLU A 96 -4.81 -3.68 -14.20
N LEU A 97 -5.46 -2.53 -14.05
CA LEU A 97 -6.68 -2.42 -13.21
C LEU A 97 -7.73 -3.47 -13.61
N HIS A 98 -8.39 -4.09 -12.63
CA HIS A 98 -9.41 -5.14 -12.77
C HIS A 98 -8.92 -6.46 -13.39
N SER A 99 -7.61 -6.66 -13.54
CA SER A 99 -7.06 -7.94 -13.99
C SER A 99 -7.02 -8.94 -12.84
N PRO A 100 -7.59 -10.14 -12.99
CA PRO A 100 -7.58 -11.14 -11.93
C PRO A 100 -6.20 -11.82 -11.84
N LEU A 101 -5.75 -12.08 -10.60
CA LEU A 101 -4.55 -12.88 -10.36
C LEU A 101 -4.69 -14.30 -10.90
N PRO A 102 -3.67 -14.85 -11.58
CA PRO A 102 -3.70 -16.21 -12.11
C PRO A 102 -3.63 -17.27 -11.00
N ALA A 103 -4.21 -18.42 -11.26
CA ALA A 103 -4.31 -19.50 -10.27
C ALA A 103 -2.97 -20.17 -9.90
N HIS A 104 -1.95 -20.06 -10.75
CA HIS A 104 -0.65 -20.71 -10.50
C HIS A 104 0.20 -19.99 -9.44
N LEU A 105 -0.05 -18.71 -9.17
CA LEU A 105 0.68 -17.97 -8.14
C LEU A 105 0.25 -18.34 -6.73
N LYS A 106 1.18 -18.27 -5.79
CA LYS A 106 0.93 -18.40 -4.35
C LYS A 106 0.67 -17.04 -3.74
N TYR A 107 -0.30 -16.98 -2.83
CA TYR A 107 -0.69 -15.79 -2.08
C TYR A 107 -0.25 -15.96 -0.63
N PHE A 108 0.33 -14.93 0.00
CA PHE A 108 0.83 -15.10 1.36
C PHE A 108 -0.27 -15.50 2.38
N PRO A 109 -1.55 -15.04 2.28
CA PRO A 109 -2.57 -15.51 3.21
C PRO A 109 -2.93 -17.00 3.02
N GLU A 110 -2.78 -17.54 1.79
CA GLU A 110 -2.92 -18.98 1.54
C GLU A 110 -1.86 -19.77 2.33
N LEU A 111 -0.60 -19.29 2.37
CA LEU A 111 0.47 -19.92 3.11
C LEU A 111 0.26 -19.82 4.63
N LEU A 112 -0.24 -18.69 5.13
CA LEU A 112 -0.63 -18.55 6.54
C LEU A 112 -1.74 -19.55 6.90
N LYS A 113 -2.78 -19.65 6.08
CA LYS A 113 -3.87 -20.59 6.26
C LYS A 113 -3.40 -22.06 6.30
N GLN A 114 -2.45 -22.44 5.42
CA GLN A 114 -1.84 -23.77 5.41
C GLN A 114 -1.06 -24.07 6.70
N GLN A 115 -0.62 -23.04 7.42
CA GLN A 115 0.05 -23.13 8.74
C GLN A 115 -0.92 -22.96 9.92
N GLY A 116 -2.22 -23.09 9.69
CA GLY A 116 -3.22 -23.13 10.74
C GLY A 116 -3.82 -21.79 11.12
N TYR A 117 -3.48 -20.68 10.45
CA TYR A 117 -4.19 -19.42 10.65
C TYR A 117 -5.64 -19.51 10.15
N PHE A 118 -6.56 -18.93 10.92
CA PHE A 118 -7.89 -18.60 10.41
C PHE A 118 -7.77 -17.31 9.57
N SER A 119 -8.08 -17.38 8.28
CA SER A 119 -7.87 -16.30 7.34
C SER A 119 -9.19 -15.71 6.85
N ALA A 120 -9.33 -14.37 6.88
CA ALA A 120 -10.53 -13.69 6.39
C ALA A 120 -10.21 -12.42 5.61
N LEU A 121 -11.06 -12.10 4.61
CA LEU A 121 -11.10 -10.83 3.91
C LEU A 121 -12.45 -10.15 4.18
N VAL A 122 -12.40 -8.86 4.50
CA VAL A 122 -13.59 -8.02 4.73
C VAL A 122 -13.49 -6.76 3.88
N GLY A 123 -14.55 -6.46 3.14
CA GLY A 123 -14.69 -5.25 2.33
C GLY A 123 -14.31 -5.46 0.86
N LYS A 124 -13.41 -4.64 0.34
CA LYS A 124 -13.02 -4.62 -1.07
C LYS A 124 -12.22 -5.87 -1.47
N TRP A 125 -12.79 -6.68 -2.35
CA TRP A 125 -12.12 -7.81 -2.97
C TRP A 125 -11.88 -7.51 -4.45
N HIS A 126 -10.63 -7.24 -4.82
CA HIS A 126 -10.28 -6.67 -6.11
C HIS A 126 -9.19 -7.45 -6.86
N GLU A 127 -8.72 -8.57 -6.32
CA GLU A 127 -7.61 -9.38 -6.84
C GLU A 127 -8.10 -10.58 -7.67
N GLY A 128 -9.41 -10.75 -7.78
CA GLY A 128 -10.06 -11.76 -8.62
C GLY A 128 -10.33 -13.11 -7.92
N PRO A 129 -11.15 -13.98 -8.56
CA PRO A 129 -11.76 -15.14 -7.91
C PRO A 129 -10.77 -16.22 -7.47
N ASN A 130 -9.60 -16.32 -8.11
CA ASN A 130 -8.58 -17.29 -7.75
C ASN A 130 -8.00 -17.07 -6.34
N THR A 131 -8.12 -15.86 -5.78
CA THR A 131 -7.65 -15.54 -4.43
C THR A 131 -8.60 -16.04 -3.34
N ARG A 132 -9.82 -16.49 -3.71
CA ARG A 132 -10.81 -17.05 -2.76
C ARG A 132 -10.23 -18.16 -1.88
N ARG A 133 -9.35 -18.99 -2.41
CA ARG A 133 -8.73 -20.10 -1.68
C ARG A 133 -7.83 -19.66 -0.51
N ALA A 134 -7.37 -18.41 -0.51
CA ALA A 134 -6.52 -17.86 0.54
C ALA A 134 -7.29 -17.53 1.83
N TYR A 135 -8.62 -17.56 1.79
CA TYR A 135 -9.48 -17.15 2.91
C TYR A 135 -10.46 -18.23 3.33
N ASP A 136 -10.65 -18.40 4.63
CA ASP A 136 -11.75 -19.23 5.19
C ASP A 136 -13.08 -18.48 5.06
N THR A 137 -13.05 -17.17 5.28
CA THR A 137 -14.23 -16.29 5.24
C THR A 137 -13.99 -15.10 4.32
N LEU A 138 -14.97 -14.82 3.43
CA LEU A 138 -15.04 -13.57 2.67
C LEU A 138 -16.33 -12.83 3.05
N LEU A 139 -16.18 -11.62 3.55
CA LEU A 139 -17.27 -10.69 3.85
C LEU A 139 -17.16 -9.49 2.88
N VAL A 140 -17.64 -9.68 1.63
CA VAL A 140 -17.44 -8.73 0.53
C VAL A 140 -18.72 -8.02 0.08
N ASP A 141 -19.86 -8.38 0.68
CA ASP A 141 -21.13 -7.72 0.41
C ASP A 141 -21.09 -6.28 0.93
N ARG A 142 -21.19 -5.29 0.04
CA ARG A 142 -21.17 -3.86 0.40
C ARG A 142 -22.29 -3.49 1.35
N LYS A 143 -23.48 -4.04 1.14
CA LYS A 143 -24.64 -3.72 1.98
C LYS A 143 -24.46 -4.21 3.42
N ALA A 144 -23.87 -5.40 3.60
CA ALA A 144 -23.58 -5.95 4.93
C ALA A 144 -22.42 -5.25 5.63
N ASN A 145 -21.41 -4.78 4.86
CA ASN A 145 -20.23 -4.08 5.40
C ASN A 145 -20.47 -2.57 5.63
N GLY A 146 -21.58 -2.01 5.17
CA GLY A 146 -21.82 -0.55 5.15
C GLY A 146 -21.11 0.12 3.98
N GLU A 147 -21.35 1.42 3.81
CA GLU A 147 -20.81 2.20 2.68
C GLU A 147 -19.28 2.25 2.73
N GLY A 148 -18.67 2.46 3.90
CA GLY A 148 -17.21 2.48 4.10
C GLY A 148 -16.55 1.11 4.15
N GLY A 149 -17.28 0.03 4.42
CA GLY A 149 -16.78 -1.34 4.38
C GLY A 149 -16.28 -1.92 5.71
N GLU A 150 -16.47 -1.25 6.85
CA GLU A 150 -15.89 -1.61 8.15
C GLU A 150 -16.85 -2.32 9.13
N LEU A 151 -18.17 -2.25 8.92
CA LEU A 151 -19.18 -2.70 9.90
C LEU A 151 -18.99 -4.14 10.40
N GLN A 152 -18.39 -5.00 9.60
CA GLN A 152 -18.18 -6.41 9.96
C GLN A 152 -16.89 -6.71 10.71
N TRP A 153 -15.97 -5.73 10.87
CA TRP A 153 -14.66 -5.97 11.49
C TRP A 153 -14.77 -6.55 12.90
N ASN A 154 -15.50 -5.88 13.79
CA ASN A 154 -15.69 -6.33 15.17
C ASN A 154 -16.54 -7.59 15.26
N ASN A 155 -17.53 -7.79 14.37
CA ASN A 155 -18.33 -9.00 14.32
C ASN A 155 -17.47 -10.21 13.95
N LEU A 156 -16.60 -10.09 12.94
CA LEU A 156 -15.64 -11.12 12.56
C LEU A 156 -14.68 -11.43 13.70
N LEU A 157 -14.14 -10.41 14.36
CA LEU A 157 -13.22 -10.57 15.49
C LEU A 157 -13.88 -11.30 16.66
N LYS A 158 -15.18 -11.10 16.91
CA LYS A 158 -15.95 -11.81 17.93
C LYS A 158 -16.24 -13.25 17.52
N ALA A 159 -16.58 -13.50 16.26
CA ALA A 159 -17.03 -14.79 15.75
C ALA A 159 -15.90 -15.79 15.40
N ARG A 160 -14.65 -15.32 15.23
CA ARG A 160 -13.52 -16.15 14.82
C ARG A 160 -13.28 -17.36 15.76
N PRO A 161 -12.68 -18.46 15.32
CA PRO A 161 -12.12 -19.50 16.18
C PRO A 161 -11.13 -18.90 17.19
N LYS A 162 -11.22 -19.27 18.49
CA LYS A 162 -10.38 -18.71 19.55
C LYS A 162 -9.10 -19.53 19.82
N ASP A 163 -9.06 -20.72 19.30
CA ASP A 163 -8.00 -21.73 19.43
C ASP A 163 -6.90 -21.61 18.36
N LYS A 164 -7.05 -20.66 17.43
CA LYS A 164 -6.12 -20.46 16.30
C LYS A 164 -5.65 -19.01 16.20
N PRO A 165 -4.41 -18.76 15.75
CA PRO A 165 -4.02 -17.43 15.29
C PRO A 165 -4.86 -17.05 14.07
N PHE A 166 -5.02 -15.78 13.83
CA PHE A 166 -5.79 -15.31 12.68
C PHE A 166 -5.02 -14.29 11.84
N PHE A 167 -5.38 -14.27 10.55
CA PHE A 167 -4.99 -13.25 9.59
C PHE A 167 -6.24 -12.59 9.03
N PHE A 168 -6.37 -11.27 9.19
CA PHE A 168 -7.47 -10.49 8.63
C PHE A 168 -6.93 -9.49 7.60
N TRP A 169 -7.43 -9.58 6.38
CA TRP A 169 -7.29 -8.57 5.34
C TRP A 169 -8.51 -7.66 5.40
N LEU A 170 -8.37 -6.53 6.07
CA LEU A 170 -9.43 -5.53 6.24
C LEU A 170 -9.24 -4.45 5.18
N ALA A 171 -10.11 -4.46 4.18
CA ALA A 171 -10.03 -3.61 3.02
C ALA A 171 -11.30 -2.75 2.91
N PRO A 172 -11.39 -1.62 3.63
CA PRO A 172 -12.51 -0.71 3.50
C PRO A 172 -12.64 -0.18 2.07
N PHE A 173 -13.80 0.38 1.74
CA PHE A 173 -14.00 1.17 0.52
C PHE A 173 -13.60 2.63 0.73
N ASP A 174 -13.50 3.06 2.00
CA ASP A 174 -13.02 4.40 2.39
C ASP A 174 -11.51 4.53 2.07
N ALA A 175 -11.07 5.61 1.37
CA ALA A 175 -11.88 6.76 0.94
C ALA A 175 -11.99 6.83 -0.61
N HIS A 176 -12.44 5.75 -1.27
CA HIS A 176 -12.64 5.72 -2.72
C HIS A 176 -13.91 6.48 -3.12
N ARG A 177 -13.85 7.21 -4.24
CA ARG A 177 -15.05 7.85 -4.84
C ARG A 177 -16.10 6.83 -5.28
N PRO A 178 -17.41 7.22 -5.30
CA PRO A 178 -18.00 8.48 -4.84
C PRO A 178 -18.16 8.50 -3.32
N TRP A 179 -18.08 9.69 -2.73
CA TRP A 179 -18.19 9.85 -1.27
C TRP A 179 -19.61 10.15 -0.83
N SER A 180 -19.93 9.71 0.38
CA SER A 180 -21.16 10.09 1.06
C SER A 180 -21.08 11.54 1.52
N ALA A 181 -22.17 12.28 1.34
CA ALA A 181 -22.27 13.64 1.86
C ALA A 181 -22.17 13.70 3.40
N LYS A 182 -22.46 12.58 4.07
CA LYS A 182 -22.40 12.43 5.52
C LYS A 182 -21.92 11.01 5.85
N THR A 183 -20.87 10.94 6.65
CA THR A 183 -20.33 9.70 7.22
C THR A 183 -20.68 9.63 8.71
N ASP A 184 -20.49 8.46 9.33
CA ASP A 184 -20.65 8.29 10.78
C ASP A 184 -19.49 8.88 11.59
N GLY A 185 -18.37 9.17 10.92
CA GLY A 185 -17.17 9.76 11.52
C GLY A 185 -17.23 11.28 11.70
N PRO A 186 -16.15 11.87 12.24
CA PRO A 186 -16.03 13.32 12.37
C PRO A 186 -16.09 14.04 11.03
N GLN A 187 -16.90 15.10 10.97
CA GLN A 187 -17.04 15.93 9.78
C GLN A 187 -16.00 17.05 9.74
N HIS A 188 -15.56 17.43 8.53
CA HIS A 188 -14.61 18.50 8.28
C HIS A 188 -15.30 19.72 7.66
N ASN A 189 -14.97 20.91 8.20
CA ASN A 189 -15.41 22.17 7.62
C ASN A 189 -14.50 22.50 6.42
N PRO A 190 -15.05 22.66 5.19
CA PRO A 190 -14.25 22.95 4.00
C PRO A 190 -13.44 24.25 4.09
N GLU A 191 -13.87 25.23 4.90
CA GLU A 191 -13.17 26.51 5.03
C GLU A 191 -11.96 26.43 5.98
N THR A 192 -12.05 25.67 7.08
CA THR A 192 -11.07 25.68 8.17
C THR A 192 -10.26 24.40 8.33
N ASP A 193 -10.84 23.26 7.98
CA ASP A 193 -10.29 21.93 8.31
C ASP A 193 -9.61 21.25 7.11
N ILE A 194 -9.30 21.98 6.04
CA ILE A 194 -8.72 21.41 4.81
C ILE A 194 -7.32 21.96 4.55
N ALA A 195 -6.38 21.04 4.29
CA ALA A 195 -5.10 21.32 3.68
C ALA A 195 -5.19 21.01 2.19
N VAL A 196 -5.27 22.03 1.34
CA VAL A 196 -5.35 21.83 -0.11
C VAL A 196 -3.97 21.40 -0.63
N PRO A 197 -3.85 20.20 -1.27
CA PRO A 197 -2.59 19.76 -1.85
C PRO A 197 -2.10 20.72 -2.94
N PRO A 198 -0.78 20.91 -3.08
CA PRO A 198 -0.22 21.87 -4.05
C PRO A 198 -0.48 21.49 -5.52
N THR A 199 -0.91 20.27 -5.79
CA THR A 199 -1.35 19.78 -7.12
C THR A 199 -2.75 20.26 -7.50
N LEU A 200 -3.52 20.82 -6.56
CA LEU A 200 -4.90 21.27 -6.77
C LEU A 200 -5.00 22.80 -6.67
N VAL A 201 -6.03 23.35 -7.31
CA VAL A 201 -6.37 24.77 -7.18
C VAL A 201 -7.25 24.96 -5.95
N ASP A 202 -6.92 25.91 -5.11
CA ASP A 202 -7.70 26.24 -3.90
C ASP A 202 -8.97 27.02 -4.28
N THR A 203 -10.07 26.29 -4.45
CA THR A 203 -11.41 26.84 -4.68
C THR A 203 -12.39 26.25 -3.68
N LYS A 204 -13.58 26.85 -3.60
CA LYS A 204 -14.65 26.36 -2.73
C LYS A 204 -15.03 24.89 -3.08
N GLU A 205 -15.08 24.58 -4.37
CA GLU A 205 -15.41 23.25 -4.88
C GLU A 205 -14.33 22.24 -4.52
N THR A 206 -13.05 22.59 -4.65
CA THR A 206 -11.92 21.74 -4.26
C THR A 206 -11.91 21.49 -2.76
N ARG A 207 -12.14 22.53 -1.95
CA ARG A 207 -12.20 22.38 -0.50
C ARG A 207 -13.37 21.51 -0.04
N GLN A 208 -14.52 21.61 -0.69
CA GLN A 208 -15.67 20.77 -0.40
C GLN A 208 -15.41 19.30 -0.80
N ASP A 209 -14.79 19.08 -1.95
CA ASP A 209 -14.39 17.76 -2.45
C ASP A 209 -13.41 17.07 -1.48
N LEU A 210 -12.41 17.82 -0.99
CA LEU A 210 -11.46 17.35 0.03
C LEU A 210 -12.12 17.14 1.40
N ALA A 211 -13.11 17.93 1.78
CA ALA A 211 -13.81 17.75 3.06
C ALA A 211 -14.56 16.41 3.09
N PHE A 212 -15.23 16.05 2.02
CA PHE A 212 -15.87 14.71 1.91
C PHE A 212 -14.86 13.59 1.97
N TYR A 213 -13.75 13.71 1.25
CA TYR A 213 -12.64 12.75 1.29
C TYR A 213 -12.07 12.60 2.73
N TYR A 214 -11.85 13.69 3.45
CA TYR A 214 -11.37 13.64 4.84
C TYR A 214 -12.39 13.02 5.79
N ASN A 215 -13.69 13.19 5.55
CA ASN A 215 -14.74 12.56 6.34
C ASN A 215 -14.68 11.03 6.26
N GLU A 216 -14.45 10.48 5.06
CA GLU A 216 -14.30 9.04 4.83
C GLU A 216 -13.06 8.48 5.57
N ILE A 217 -11.92 9.18 5.48
CA ILE A 217 -10.70 8.77 6.21
C ILE A 217 -10.93 8.81 7.73
N SER A 218 -11.64 9.82 8.22
CA SER A 218 -11.94 9.94 9.66
C SER A 218 -12.96 8.92 10.13
N GLN A 219 -13.84 8.45 9.27
CA GLN A 219 -14.72 7.31 9.53
C GLN A 219 -13.90 6.03 9.67
N LEU A 220 -13.03 5.74 8.71
CA LEU A 220 -12.08 4.61 8.78
C LEU A 220 -11.25 4.66 10.07
N ASP A 221 -10.73 5.84 10.44
CA ASP A 221 -9.97 6.03 11.70
C ASP A 221 -10.79 5.63 12.93
N GLN A 222 -12.08 5.98 12.98
CA GLN A 222 -12.97 5.59 14.07
C GLN A 222 -13.06 4.06 14.18
N TYR A 223 -13.27 3.34 13.08
CA TYR A 223 -13.34 1.88 13.06
C TYR A 223 -12.02 1.21 13.46
N VAL A 224 -10.86 1.82 13.12
CA VAL A 224 -9.56 1.38 13.64
C VAL A 224 -9.51 1.49 15.17
N GLY A 225 -10.05 2.57 15.72
CA GLY A 225 -10.18 2.75 17.18
C GLY A 225 -11.05 1.70 17.84
N GLU A 226 -12.22 1.43 17.29
CA GLU A 226 -13.15 0.41 17.80
C GLU A 226 -12.56 -1.00 17.72
N LEU A 227 -11.86 -1.33 16.64
CA LEU A 227 -11.15 -2.60 16.48
C LEU A 227 -10.08 -2.80 17.55
N ARG A 228 -9.28 -1.76 17.83
CA ARG A 228 -8.25 -1.80 18.88
C ARG A 228 -8.86 -1.99 20.26
N GLN A 229 -9.95 -1.29 20.58
CA GLN A 229 -10.68 -1.47 21.86
C GLN A 229 -11.21 -2.90 22.01
N GLU A 230 -11.70 -3.50 20.94
CA GLU A 230 -12.20 -4.89 20.97
C GLU A 230 -11.05 -5.89 21.18
N LEU A 231 -9.87 -5.68 20.60
CA LEU A 231 -8.66 -6.49 20.85
C LEU A 231 -8.22 -6.40 22.32
N GLU A 232 -8.22 -5.19 22.89
CA GLU A 232 -7.92 -4.96 24.31
C GLU A 232 -8.94 -5.67 25.22
N ARG A 233 -10.24 -5.53 24.91
CA ARG A 233 -11.34 -6.21 25.66
C ARG A 233 -11.21 -7.74 25.63
N GLN A 234 -10.69 -8.31 24.54
CA GLN A 234 -10.44 -9.75 24.43
C GLN A 234 -9.11 -10.19 25.05
N GLY A 235 -8.26 -9.28 25.53
CA GLY A 235 -6.95 -9.57 26.10
C GLY A 235 -5.92 -10.11 25.09
N ILE A 236 -6.08 -9.80 23.79
CA ILE A 236 -5.21 -10.30 22.73
C ILE A 236 -4.42 -9.20 22.00
N ALA A 237 -4.57 -7.94 22.43
CA ALA A 237 -3.91 -6.81 21.78
C ALA A 237 -2.38 -6.95 21.75
N ASP A 238 -1.77 -7.43 22.83
CA ASP A 238 -0.30 -7.57 22.94
C ASP A 238 0.28 -8.52 21.87
N ASN A 239 -0.42 -9.62 21.59
CA ASN A 239 0.01 -10.61 20.58
C ASN A 239 -0.70 -10.42 19.22
N THR A 240 -1.15 -9.22 18.92
CA THR A 240 -1.75 -8.88 17.62
C THR A 240 -0.90 -7.82 16.91
N LEU A 241 -0.34 -8.20 15.76
CA LEU A 241 0.34 -7.29 14.85
C LEU A 241 -0.71 -6.60 13.98
N ILE A 242 -0.80 -5.27 14.05
CA ILE A 242 -1.68 -4.44 13.23
C ILE A 242 -0.82 -3.64 12.25
N ILE A 243 -1.14 -3.74 10.97
CA ILE A 243 -0.56 -2.89 9.92
C ILE A 243 -1.67 -2.01 9.36
N PHE A 244 -1.38 -0.73 9.18
CA PHE A 244 -2.17 0.20 8.39
C PHE A 244 -1.35 0.70 7.20
N THR A 245 -1.94 0.65 6.01
CA THR A 245 -1.39 1.20 4.76
C THR A 245 -2.53 1.60 3.81
N ALA A 246 -2.18 2.14 2.63
CA ALA A 246 -3.13 2.38 1.55
C ALA A 246 -2.63 1.73 0.24
N ASP A 247 -3.52 1.54 -0.73
CA ASP A 247 -3.24 0.86 -1.98
C ASP A 247 -2.72 1.78 -3.10
N ASN A 248 -2.99 3.08 -3.01
CA ASN A 248 -2.44 4.13 -3.91
C ASN A 248 -2.67 5.53 -3.29
N GLY A 249 -2.18 6.56 -3.96
CA GLY A 249 -2.41 7.93 -3.56
C GLY A 249 -3.87 8.38 -3.71
N ARG A 250 -4.18 9.57 -3.18
CA ARG A 250 -5.54 10.14 -3.18
C ARG A 250 -6.18 10.20 -4.58
N PRO A 251 -7.54 10.05 -4.68
CA PRO A 251 -8.25 10.02 -5.96
C PRO A 251 -8.51 11.45 -6.48
N PHE A 252 -7.41 12.19 -6.70
CA PHE A 252 -7.41 13.57 -7.19
C PHE A 252 -6.38 13.74 -8.31
N PRO A 253 -6.55 14.73 -9.20
CA PRO A 253 -5.56 15.05 -10.22
C PRO A 253 -4.14 15.21 -9.65
N GLY A 254 -3.17 14.61 -10.32
CA GLY A 254 -1.76 14.68 -9.92
C GLY A 254 -1.31 13.70 -8.82
N SER A 255 -2.18 12.79 -8.37
CA SER A 255 -1.86 11.80 -7.32
C SER A 255 -2.04 10.36 -7.79
N LYS A 256 -3.22 9.76 -7.66
CA LYS A 256 -3.49 8.39 -8.16
C LYS A 256 -3.06 8.24 -9.62
N THR A 257 -2.50 7.09 -9.97
CA THR A 257 -1.86 6.76 -11.27
C THR A 257 -0.51 7.43 -11.54
N ARG A 258 0.02 8.26 -10.63
CA ARG A 258 1.35 8.88 -10.78
C ARG A 258 2.45 8.03 -10.16
N LEU A 259 3.68 8.11 -10.73
CA LEU A 259 4.89 7.50 -10.17
C LEU A 259 5.70 8.46 -9.28
N TYR A 260 5.16 9.65 -9.00
CA TYR A 260 5.65 10.59 -8.00
C TYR A 260 5.26 10.14 -6.59
N ASP A 261 5.85 10.77 -5.57
CA ASP A 261 5.50 10.51 -4.17
C ASP A 261 4.00 10.66 -3.90
N ALA A 262 3.34 11.61 -4.55
CA ALA A 262 1.89 11.81 -4.43
C ALA A 262 1.07 10.58 -4.82
N GLY A 263 1.60 9.70 -5.70
CA GLY A 263 0.90 8.51 -6.15
C GLY A 263 1.38 7.21 -5.50
N VAL A 264 2.70 7.02 -5.35
CA VAL A 264 3.27 5.72 -4.93
C VAL A 264 3.79 5.69 -3.49
N LYS A 265 4.04 6.83 -2.84
CA LYS A 265 4.37 6.84 -1.42
C LYS A 265 3.10 6.63 -0.61
N THR A 266 3.15 5.69 0.34
CA THR A 266 1.98 5.29 1.12
C THR A 266 2.24 5.41 2.62
N PRO A 267 1.21 5.69 3.46
CA PRO A 267 1.37 5.57 4.90
C PRO A 267 1.64 4.10 5.24
N PHE A 268 2.54 3.86 6.19
CA PHE A 268 2.81 2.51 6.68
C PHE A 268 3.12 2.54 8.17
N ILE A 269 2.17 2.06 8.95
CA ILE A 269 2.21 2.04 10.41
C ILE A 269 2.11 0.58 10.86
N VAL A 270 2.99 0.15 11.74
CA VAL A 270 3.00 -1.20 12.31
C VAL A 270 2.95 -1.09 13.83
N SER A 271 1.97 -1.72 14.46
CA SER A 271 1.87 -1.81 15.92
C SER A 271 1.79 -3.27 16.34
N TRP A 272 2.71 -3.67 17.21
CA TRP A 272 2.76 -5.03 17.78
C TRP A 272 3.46 -4.98 19.15
N PRO A 273 2.72 -4.80 20.25
CA PRO A 273 3.31 -4.57 21.56
C PRO A 273 4.30 -5.66 22.01
N ALA A 274 4.03 -6.94 21.70
CA ALA A 274 4.95 -8.03 22.03
C ALA A 274 6.26 -8.04 21.20
N GLY A 275 6.31 -7.38 20.04
CA GLY A 275 7.43 -7.47 19.11
C GLY A 275 8.09 -6.15 18.69
N ILE A 276 7.44 -5.02 18.94
CA ILE A 276 7.89 -3.68 18.49
C ILE A 276 7.85 -2.70 19.65
N LYS A 277 8.94 -1.96 19.85
CA LYS A 277 8.97 -0.86 20.80
C LYS A 277 8.15 0.32 20.29
N ALA A 278 7.29 0.87 21.13
CA ALA A 278 6.45 2.02 20.82
C ALA A 278 7.26 3.29 20.47
N GLY A 279 6.68 4.17 19.68
CA GLY A 279 7.19 5.49 19.35
C GLY A 279 8.41 5.51 18.43
N GLN A 280 8.62 4.44 17.65
CA GLN A 280 9.75 4.35 16.73
C GLN A 280 9.40 4.93 15.36
N VAL A 281 10.43 5.42 14.66
CA VAL A 281 10.34 5.86 13.26
C VAL A 281 11.42 5.14 12.46
N CYS A 282 11.04 4.58 11.31
CA CYS A 282 11.96 3.97 10.36
C CYS A 282 12.01 4.81 9.08
N GLU A 283 13.22 5.24 8.70
CA GLU A 283 13.47 6.00 7.47
C GLU A 283 14.02 5.15 6.33
N SER A 284 14.12 3.85 6.53
CA SER A 284 14.61 2.94 5.50
C SER A 284 13.62 2.83 4.34
N LEU A 285 14.19 2.74 3.15
CA LEU A 285 13.45 2.55 1.91
C LEU A 285 12.88 1.13 1.88
N ILE A 286 11.55 0.98 1.73
CA ILE A 286 10.84 -0.30 1.62
C ILE A 286 9.86 -0.27 0.45
N SER A 287 9.64 -1.45 -0.15
CA SER A 287 8.67 -1.66 -1.23
C SER A 287 7.48 -2.49 -0.75
N SER A 288 6.31 -2.28 -1.31
CA SER A 288 5.10 -3.03 -0.96
C SER A 288 5.22 -4.55 -1.21
N ILE A 289 6.10 -5.00 -2.11
CA ILE A 289 6.39 -6.43 -2.29
C ILE A 289 7.07 -7.07 -1.08
N ASP A 290 7.67 -6.28 -0.19
CA ASP A 290 8.37 -6.76 1.02
C ASP A 290 7.40 -7.13 2.14
N ILE A 291 6.13 -6.72 2.05
CA ILE A 291 5.10 -7.00 3.07
C ILE A 291 4.86 -8.51 3.19
N ALA A 292 4.61 -9.19 2.07
CA ALA A 292 4.32 -10.63 2.07
C ALA A 292 5.41 -11.47 2.76
N PRO A 293 6.70 -11.40 2.39
CA PRO A 293 7.74 -12.16 3.07
C PRO A 293 7.95 -11.72 4.53
N THR A 294 7.69 -10.46 4.88
CA THR A 294 7.78 -9.99 6.27
C THR A 294 6.70 -10.61 7.15
N LEU A 295 5.45 -10.63 6.71
CA LEU A 295 4.35 -11.23 7.47
C LEU A 295 4.51 -12.74 7.60
N LEU A 296 5.01 -13.40 6.55
CA LEU A 296 5.33 -14.82 6.62
C LEU A 296 6.47 -15.11 7.62
N GLU A 297 7.54 -14.33 7.61
CA GLU A 297 8.65 -14.47 8.57
C GLU A 297 8.17 -14.27 10.02
N VAL A 298 7.38 -13.23 10.28
CA VAL A 298 6.79 -12.97 11.61
C VAL A 298 5.91 -14.12 12.08
N ALA A 299 5.21 -14.78 11.15
CA ALA A 299 4.40 -15.96 11.42
C ALA A 299 5.20 -17.27 11.50
N GLY A 300 6.52 -17.24 11.28
CA GLY A 300 7.36 -18.45 11.21
C GLY A 300 7.12 -19.30 9.96
N VAL A 301 6.58 -18.73 8.89
CA VAL A 301 6.22 -19.40 7.63
C VAL A 301 7.24 -19.09 6.55
N LYS A 302 7.72 -20.11 5.84
CA LYS A 302 8.65 -19.90 4.73
C LYS A 302 7.93 -19.26 3.52
N PRO A 303 8.44 -18.16 2.96
CA PRO A 303 7.92 -17.61 1.72
C PRO A 303 8.01 -18.60 0.54
N ALA A 304 7.08 -18.50 -0.41
CA ALA A 304 7.18 -19.23 -1.67
C ALA A 304 8.39 -18.73 -2.49
N GLU A 305 8.97 -19.59 -3.31
CA GLU A 305 10.11 -19.25 -4.19
C GLU A 305 9.75 -18.15 -5.22
N THR A 306 8.46 -18.02 -5.50
CA THR A 306 7.94 -17.00 -6.42
C THR A 306 7.99 -15.57 -5.86
N VAL A 307 8.20 -15.38 -4.55
CA VAL A 307 8.24 -14.07 -3.89
C VAL A 307 9.50 -13.29 -4.27
N GLN A 308 9.33 -12.10 -4.81
CA GLN A 308 10.43 -11.20 -5.19
C GLN A 308 10.82 -10.23 -4.07
N GLY A 309 9.90 -9.95 -3.15
CA GLY A 309 10.17 -9.13 -1.97
C GLY A 309 11.18 -9.76 -1.02
N THR A 310 11.69 -8.95 -0.10
CA THR A 310 12.60 -9.35 0.97
C THR A 310 12.01 -8.91 2.30
N SER A 311 12.08 -9.77 3.34
CA SER A 311 11.55 -9.42 4.66
C SER A 311 12.32 -8.29 5.31
N PHE A 312 11.59 -7.31 5.83
CA PHE A 312 12.11 -6.23 6.66
C PHE A 312 11.81 -6.42 8.17
N ALA A 313 11.48 -7.64 8.60
CA ALA A 313 11.16 -7.92 10.02
C ALA A 313 12.29 -7.50 10.98
N THR A 314 13.55 -7.46 10.53
CA THR A 314 14.69 -6.95 11.30
C THR A 314 14.55 -5.49 11.70
N LEU A 315 13.83 -4.68 10.89
CA LEU A 315 13.57 -3.26 11.19
C LEU A 315 12.61 -3.06 12.36
N PHE A 316 11.83 -4.07 12.73
CA PHE A 316 10.97 -4.01 13.92
C PHE A 316 11.76 -3.85 15.22
N LYS A 317 13.01 -4.34 15.24
CA LYS A 317 13.92 -4.23 16.40
C LYS A 317 15.03 -3.21 16.18
N SER A 318 15.34 -2.87 14.96
CA SER A 318 16.45 -1.99 14.57
C SER A 318 16.01 -1.07 13.42
N PRO A 319 15.09 -0.12 13.69
CA PRO A 319 14.47 0.73 12.66
C PRO A 319 15.45 1.69 11.98
N GLU A 320 16.63 1.90 12.57
CA GLU A 320 17.71 2.72 12.04
C GLU A 320 18.55 2.04 10.95
N LYS A 321 18.41 0.71 10.78
CA LYS A 321 19.20 -0.03 9.80
C LYS A 321 18.75 0.31 8.37
N ALA A 322 19.73 0.45 7.47
CA ALA A 322 19.44 0.51 6.04
C ALA A 322 18.87 -0.82 5.56
N PHE A 323 17.94 -0.76 4.61
CA PHE A 323 17.31 -1.96 4.06
C PHE A 323 17.48 -2.00 2.53
N ARG A 324 16.65 -1.29 1.75
CA ARG A 324 16.80 -1.24 0.29
C ARG A 324 17.60 -0.02 -0.15
N LYS A 325 18.38 -0.17 -1.24
CA LYS A 325 18.99 0.95 -1.95
C LYS A 325 18.04 1.53 -3.00
N TYR A 326 17.22 0.66 -3.61
CA TYR A 326 16.28 1.03 -4.66
C TYR A 326 14.89 0.42 -4.44
N VAL A 327 13.87 1.17 -4.88
CA VAL A 327 12.51 0.66 -5.09
C VAL A 327 12.06 1.00 -6.50
N PHE A 328 11.17 0.16 -7.06
CA PHE A 328 10.69 0.28 -8.43
C PHE A 328 9.16 0.35 -8.43
N ALA A 329 8.61 1.16 -9.33
CA ALA A 329 7.19 1.22 -9.56
C ALA A 329 6.87 1.34 -11.06
N GLU A 330 5.68 0.92 -11.40
CA GLU A 330 5.19 0.90 -12.77
C GLU A 330 3.77 1.46 -12.85
N HIS A 331 3.47 2.15 -13.94
CA HIS A 331 2.13 2.55 -14.32
C HIS A 331 1.83 1.93 -15.69
N ASN A 332 0.79 1.12 -15.70
CA ASN A 332 0.25 0.44 -16.86
C ASN A 332 -1.14 1.01 -17.18
N TRP A 333 -2.07 0.18 -17.57
CA TRP A 333 -3.44 0.61 -17.83
C TRP A 333 -4.26 0.83 -16.55
N HIS A 334 -4.89 2.02 -16.48
CA HIS A 334 -5.91 2.34 -15.48
C HIS A 334 -6.92 3.30 -16.13
N ASP A 335 -8.02 2.77 -16.69
CA ASP A 335 -8.97 3.46 -17.58
C ASP A 335 -8.36 3.93 -18.91
N TYR A 336 -7.08 4.30 -18.91
CA TYR A 336 -6.29 4.77 -20.03
C TYR A 336 -4.99 4.00 -20.16
N ALA A 337 -4.57 3.79 -21.41
CA ALA A 337 -3.30 3.14 -21.71
C ALA A 337 -2.11 3.98 -21.22
N ALA A 338 -1.14 3.32 -20.61
CA ALA A 338 0.11 3.93 -20.18
C ALA A 338 1.24 2.89 -20.19
N TYR A 339 2.49 3.36 -20.25
CA TYR A 339 3.67 2.57 -19.98
C TYR A 339 4.76 3.47 -19.37
N GLU A 340 4.73 3.57 -18.07
CA GLU A 340 5.71 4.33 -17.29
C GLU A 340 6.41 3.44 -16.27
N ARG A 341 7.69 3.70 -16.01
CA ARG A 341 8.53 2.96 -15.06
C ARG A 341 9.33 3.91 -14.22
N SER A 342 9.47 3.64 -12.94
CA SER A 342 10.33 4.44 -12.08
C SER A 342 11.29 3.60 -11.26
N VAL A 343 12.42 4.21 -10.93
CA VAL A 343 13.36 3.76 -9.92
C VAL A 343 13.62 4.90 -8.97
N ARG A 344 13.58 4.60 -7.68
CA ARG A 344 13.84 5.55 -6.61
C ARG A 344 14.94 5.05 -5.70
N SER A 345 15.89 5.91 -5.36
CA SER A 345 16.77 5.79 -4.21
C SER A 345 16.23 6.64 -3.05
N LYS A 346 16.94 6.70 -1.93
CA LYS A 346 16.55 7.58 -0.80
C LYS A 346 16.44 9.05 -1.25
N ASP A 347 17.36 9.51 -2.09
CA ASP A 347 17.51 10.93 -2.42
C ASP A 347 16.95 11.30 -3.80
N PHE A 348 16.86 10.35 -4.73
CA PHE A 348 16.57 10.64 -6.14
C PHE A 348 15.44 9.78 -6.67
N LEU A 349 14.64 10.35 -7.57
CA LEU A 349 13.63 9.66 -8.36
C LEU A 349 13.94 9.83 -9.84
N TYR A 350 13.88 8.71 -10.59
CA TYR A 350 13.94 8.72 -12.05
C TYR A 350 12.71 8.01 -12.61
N ILE A 351 12.06 8.64 -13.60
CA ILE A 351 10.88 8.12 -14.29
C ILE A 351 11.17 8.04 -15.79
N MET A 352 10.81 6.92 -16.42
CA MET A 352 10.79 6.72 -17.86
C MET A 352 9.35 6.59 -18.33
N ASN A 353 8.96 7.38 -19.32
CA ASN A 353 7.66 7.34 -19.99
C ASN A 353 7.86 6.97 -21.46
N LYS A 354 7.24 5.87 -21.91
CA LYS A 354 7.30 5.41 -23.29
C LYS A 354 6.18 5.96 -24.18
N ARG A 355 5.25 6.69 -23.58
CA ARG A 355 4.10 7.32 -24.26
C ARG A 355 4.04 8.82 -23.97
N PRO A 356 5.09 9.58 -24.30
CA PRO A 356 5.14 11.01 -23.99
C PRO A 356 4.10 11.83 -24.76
N GLU A 357 3.59 11.33 -25.88
CA GLU A 357 2.52 11.96 -26.67
C GLU A 357 1.16 11.97 -25.97
N TRP A 358 0.96 11.15 -24.95
CA TRP A 358 -0.28 11.09 -24.18
C TRP A 358 -0.16 11.92 -22.90
N ASP A 359 -1.29 12.52 -22.51
CA ASP A 359 -1.42 12.98 -21.12
C ASP A 359 -1.48 11.77 -20.17
N ASN A 360 -1.28 12.02 -18.90
CA ASN A 360 -1.63 11.03 -17.89
C ASN A 360 -3.08 11.27 -17.50
N GLY A 361 -3.99 10.57 -18.19
CA GLY A 361 -5.43 10.74 -18.00
C GLY A 361 -5.90 10.59 -16.54
N GLY A 362 -5.11 9.90 -15.69
CA GLY A 362 -5.52 9.55 -14.33
C GLY A 362 -6.77 8.66 -14.31
N PRO A 363 -7.32 8.32 -13.16
CA PRO A 363 -8.56 7.57 -13.10
C PRO A 363 -9.73 8.47 -13.52
N ILE A 364 -10.73 7.87 -14.18
CA ILE A 364 -11.89 8.60 -14.74
C ILE A 364 -12.68 9.34 -13.65
N ASP A 365 -12.83 8.75 -12.47
CA ASP A 365 -13.53 9.33 -11.33
C ASP A 365 -12.85 10.61 -10.81
N ALA A 366 -11.51 10.64 -10.74
CA ALA A 366 -10.76 11.84 -10.40
C ALA A 366 -10.88 12.92 -11.48
N ASN A 367 -10.85 12.54 -12.76
CA ASN A 367 -10.94 13.46 -13.90
C ASN A 367 -12.30 14.14 -14.04
N GLN A 368 -13.36 13.53 -13.53
CA GLN A 368 -14.73 14.07 -13.54
C GLN A 368 -15.07 14.81 -12.22
N SER A 369 -14.14 14.84 -11.25
CA SER A 369 -14.34 15.44 -9.93
C SER A 369 -14.54 16.96 -9.97
N PRO A 370 -15.13 17.56 -8.93
CA PRO A 370 -15.19 19.01 -8.77
C PRO A 370 -13.80 19.66 -8.79
N SER A 371 -12.81 19.03 -8.15
CA SER A 371 -11.40 19.49 -8.14
C SER A 371 -10.76 19.49 -9.52
N ALA A 372 -11.04 18.47 -10.36
CA ALA A 372 -10.54 18.42 -11.74
C ALA A 372 -11.19 19.51 -12.61
N LYS A 373 -12.48 19.78 -12.43
CA LYS A 373 -13.16 20.87 -13.13
C LYS A 373 -12.59 22.25 -12.75
N ALA A 374 -12.29 22.47 -11.48
CA ALA A 374 -11.63 23.69 -11.00
C ALA A 374 -10.23 23.85 -11.62
N LEU A 375 -9.45 22.74 -11.73
CA LEU A 375 -8.15 22.74 -12.35
C LEU A 375 -8.20 23.08 -13.85
N LYS A 376 -9.13 22.48 -14.59
CA LYS A 376 -9.35 22.76 -16.02
C LYS A 376 -9.78 24.23 -16.25
N ALA A 377 -10.64 24.78 -15.39
CA ALA A 377 -11.06 26.18 -15.45
C ALA A 377 -9.88 27.14 -15.20
N ALA A 378 -9.04 26.86 -14.20
CA ALA A 378 -7.84 27.63 -13.90
C ALA A 378 -6.81 27.58 -15.04
N LYS A 379 -6.66 26.44 -15.73
CA LYS A 379 -5.83 26.33 -16.94
C LYS A 379 -6.28 27.29 -18.04
N ALA A 380 -7.58 27.34 -18.29
CA ALA A 380 -8.16 28.24 -19.31
C ALA A 380 -7.90 29.72 -19.03
N SER A 381 -7.75 30.12 -17.73
CA SER A 381 -7.41 31.48 -17.32
C SER A 381 -5.89 31.75 -17.19
N GLY A 382 -5.04 30.76 -17.44
CA GLY A 382 -3.56 30.90 -17.42
C GLY A 382 -2.94 30.93 -16.02
N GLY A 383 -3.66 30.49 -14.97
CA GLY A 383 -3.28 30.64 -13.56
C GLY A 383 -2.70 29.40 -12.86
N LEU A 384 -2.19 28.39 -13.59
CA LEU A 384 -1.67 27.16 -12.97
C LEU A 384 -0.18 27.25 -12.57
N THR A 385 0.14 26.68 -11.41
CA THR A 385 1.53 26.34 -11.02
C THR A 385 2.04 25.15 -11.82
N VAL A 386 3.35 24.87 -11.74
CA VAL A 386 3.96 23.68 -12.39
C VAL A 386 3.30 22.39 -11.92
N LEU A 387 3.08 22.23 -10.60
CA LEU A 387 2.43 21.05 -10.02
C LEU A 387 0.98 20.90 -10.46
N GLN A 388 0.23 21.97 -10.49
CA GLN A 388 -1.16 21.96 -10.94
C GLN A 388 -1.27 21.61 -12.42
N ASN A 389 -0.33 22.11 -13.24
CA ASN A 389 -0.34 21.85 -14.67
C ASN A 389 0.07 20.41 -15.03
N ASP A 390 0.81 19.71 -14.14
CA ASP A 390 1.29 18.34 -14.42
C ASP A 390 0.16 17.37 -14.83
N ALA A 391 -0.97 17.42 -14.13
CA ALA A 391 -2.14 16.58 -14.42
C ALA A 391 -2.73 16.81 -15.83
N LEU A 392 -2.45 17.98 -16.43
CA LEU A 392 -2.98 18.41 -17.72
C LEU A 392 -1.88 18.58 -18.79
N LEU A 393 -0.66 18.12 -18.49
CA LEU A 393 0.49 18.29 -19.36
C LEU A 393 0.45 17.33 -20.55
N LYS A 394 0.56 17.90 -21.78
CA LYS A 394 0.61 17.16 -23.05
C LYS A 394 1.43 17.97 -24.08
N PRO A 395 2.49 17.43 -24.67
CA PRO A 395 3.11 16.13 -24.36
C PRO A 395 3.77 16.13 -22.97
N ARG A 396 3.96 14.93 -22.41
CA ARG A 396 4.71 14.72 -21.18
C ARG A 396 6.20 14.52 -21.46
N PRO A 397 7.11 14.72 -20.49
CA PRO A 397 8.48 14.32 -20.64
C PRO A 397 8.60 12.80 -20.87
N ALA A 398 9.56 12.39 -21.73
CA ALA A 398 9.92 10.98 -21.89
C ALA A 398 10.77 10.46 -20.73
N GLU A 399 11.50 11.36 -20.07
CA GLU A 399 12.33 11.07 -18.91
C GLU A 399 12.21 12.22 -17.91
N GLU A 400 12.18 11.86 -16.61
CA GLU A 400 12.16 12.82 -15.51
C GLU A 400 13.15 12.37 -14.42
N PHE A 401 13.77 13.35 -13.78
CA PHE A 401 14.68 13.12 -12.67
C PHE A 401 14.50 14.22 -11.61
N PHE A 402 14.38 13.82 -10.34
CA PHE A 402 14.17 14.72 -9.22
C PHE A 402 15.14 14.45 -8.09
N ASP A 403 15.68 15.52 -7.50
CA ASP A 403 16.44 15.53 -6.25
C ASP A 403 15.45 15.76 -5.09
N ASN A 404 14.98 14.69 -4.46
CA ASN A 404 13.93 14.77 -3.44
C ASN A 404 14.37 15.45 -2.14
N GLN A 405 15.69 15.64 -1.93
CA GLN A 405 16.22 16.39 -0.78
C GLN A 405 16.04 17.89 -0.98
N LYS A 406 16.20 18.37 -2.23
CA LYS A 406 16.08 19.78 -2.57
C LYS A 406 14.70 20.17 -3.09
N ASP A 407 14.01 19.22 -3.70
CA ASP A 407 12.69 19.38 -4.30
C ASP A 407 11.75 18.23 -3.87
N PRO A 408 11.31 18.21 -2.62
CA PRO A 408 10.47 17.15 -2.09
C PRO A 408 9.08 17.06 -2.75
N LEU A 409 8.67 18.09 -3.48
CA LEU A 409 7.42 18.13 -4.23
C LEU A 409 7.57 17.72 -5.69
N GLN A 410 8.81 17.43 -6.14
CA GLN A 410 9.09 16.95 -7.51
C GLN A 410 8.58 17.93 -8.59
N THR A 411 8.88 19.21 -8.41
CA THR A 411 8.41 20.30 -9.27
C THR A 411 9.33 20.58 -10.46
N LYS A 412 10.62 20.22 -10.35
CA LYS A 412 11.64 20.56 -11.31
C LYS A 412 12.31 19.32 -11.89
N ASN A 413 12.01 19.03 -13.15
CA ASN A 413 12.67 17.95 -13.87
C ASN A 413 14.14 18.34 -14.17
N GLU A 414 15.09 17.67 -13.50
CA GLU A 414 16.53 17.89 -13.61
C GLU A 414 17.23 16.89 -14.54
N VAL A 415 16.51 16.11 -15.36
CA VAL A 415 17.10 15.05 -16.21
C VAL A 415 18.18 15.55 -17.16
N GLY A 416 18.08 16.79 -17.65
CA GLY A 416 19.05 17.45 -18.54
C GLY A 416 20.17 18.22 -17.81
N ASN A 417 20.12 18.29 -16.48
CA ASN A 417 21.11 19.05 -15.71
C ASN A 417 22.41 18.26 -15.58
N LYS A 418 23.50 18.80 -16.15
CA LYS A 418 24.84 18.17 -16.14
C LYS A 418 25.37 17.87 -14.75
N ALA A 419 24.95 18.63 -13.72
CA ALA A 419 25.35 18.39 -12.34
C ALA A 419 24.85 17.04 -11.79
N TYR A 420 23.75 16.50 -12.34
CA TYR A 420 23.15 15.21 -11.95
C TYR A 420 23.44 14.07 -12.95
N ALA A 421 24.27 14.28 -13.95
CA ALA A 421 24.49 13.28 -15.02
C ALA A 421 24.90 11.90 -14.50
N ALA A 422 25.70 11.84 -13.44
CA ALA A 422 26.12 10.56 -12.83
C ALA A 422 24.95 9.83 -12.17
N GLN A 423 24.12 10.54 -11.41
CA GLN A 423 22.94 10.00 -10.72
C GLN A 423 21.85 9.55 -11.71
N VAL A 424 21.59 10.37 -12.73
CA VAL A 424 20.66 10.03 -13.82
C VAL A 424 21.10 8.73 -14.51
N ASN A 425 22.39 8.63 -14.89
CA ASN A 425 22.92 7.44 -15.55
C ASN A 425 22.89 6.20 -14.63
N GLU A 426 23.15 6.36 -13.32
CA GLU A 426 23.03 5.27 -12.36
C GLU A 426 21.59 4.76 -12.27
N LEU A 427 20.61 5.65 -12.07
CA LEU A 427 19.21 5.25 -11.94
C LEU A 427 18.66 4.65 -13.26
N ARG A 428 19.05 5.23 -14.42
CA ARG A 428 18.69 4.67 -15.73
C ARG A 428 19.23 3.24 -15.90
N ARG A 429 20.47 3.00 -15.48
CA ARG A 429 21.08 1.66 -15.51
C ARG A 429 20.36 0.69 -14.54
N MET A 430 20.01 1.16 -13.33
CA MET A 430 19.29 0.33 -12.37
C MET A 430 17.89 -0.03 -12.86
N LEU A 431 17.18 0.91 -13.45
CA LEU A 431 15.87 0.65 -14.04
C LEU A 431 15.97 -0.37 -15.18
N LYS A 432 16.93 -0.20 -16.06
CA LYS A 432 17.18 -1.17 -17.16
C LYS A 432 17.53 -2.56 -16.66
N GLN A 433 18.39 -2.66 -15.64
CA GLN A 433 18.73 -3.94 -15.02
C GLN A 433 17.49 -4.61 -14.41
N TRP A 434 16.65 -3.84 -13.69
CA TRP A 434 15.41 -4.35 -13.15
C TRP A 434 14.47 -4.88 -14.24
N GLN A 435 14.28 -4.15 -15.32
CA GLN A 435 13.47 -4.60 -16.46
C GLN A 435 14.00 -5.90 -17.07
N ASP A 436 15.32 -6.00 -17.26
CA ASP A 436 15.95 -7.18 -17.85
C ASP A 436 15.84 -8.42 -16.96
N GLU A 437 16.11 -8.27 -15.67
CA GLU A 437 16.08 -9.36 -14.69
C GLU A 437 14.66 -9.84 -14.40
N THR A 438 13.70 -8.93 -14.31
CA THR A 438 12.30 -9.27 -14.00
C THR A 438 11.46 -9.57 -15.24
N GLY A 439 12.01 -9.34 -16.44
CA GLY A 439 11.35 -9.64 -17.70
C GLY A 439 10.30 -8.61 -18.11
N ASP A 440 10.38 -7.38 -17.58
CA ASP A 440 9.47 -6.30 -17.97
C ASP A 440 9.70 -5.91 -19.43
N THR A 441 8.66 -6.03 -20.22
CA THR A 441 8.63 -5.61 -21.64
C THR A 441 7.35 -4.86 -21.91
N GLU A 442 7.45 -3.87 -22.80
CA GLU A 442 6.28 -3.16 -23.30
C GLU A 442 5.42 -4.12 -24.14
N PRO A 443 4.08 -4.17 -23.92
CA PRO A 443 3.18 -4.97 -24.72
C PRO A 443 3.18 -4.54 -26.18
N ALA A 444 3.12 -5.49 -27.12
CA ALA A 444 2.93 -5.19 -28.53
C ALA A 444 1.54 -4.61 -28.80
N ASN A 445 0.54 -5.10 -28.07
CA ASN A 445 -0.85 -4.65 -28.14
C ASN A 445 -1.28 -4.18 -26.75
N LEU A 446 -1.19 -2.87 -26.49
CA LEU A 446 -1.66 -2.26 -25.25
C LEU A 446 -3.17 -2.43 -25.07
N THR A 447 -3.61 -2.56 -23.83
CA THR A 447 -5.03 -2.36 -23.51
C THR A 447 -5.44 -0.95 -23.91
N PRO A 448 -6.46 -0.78 -24.75
CA PRO A 448 -6.85 0.53 -25.26
C PRO A 448 -7.53 1.37 -24.17
N ASP A 449 -7.61 2.67 -24.42
CA ASP A 449 -8.38 3.59 -23.58
C ASP A 449 -9.87 3.19 -23.59
N TRP A 450 -10.43 3.03 -22.38
CA TRP A 450 -11.86 2.74 -22.24
C TRP A 450 -12.72 4.00 -22.23
N TYR A 451 -12.10 5.14 -22.01
CA TYR A 451 -12.74 6.44 -22.06
C TYR A 451 -11.95 7.38 -22.97
N ASP A 452 -12.64 8.32 -23.57
CA ASP A 452 -12.02 9.40 -24.30
C ASP A 452 -11.30 10.35 -23.35
N ARG A 453 -10.04 10.69 -23.63
CA ARG A 453 -9.18 11.45 -22.71
C ARG A 453 -9.63 12.90 -22.50
N GLU A 454 -10.36 13.48 -23.45
CA GLU A 454 -10.82 14.86 -23.40
C GLU A 454 -12.21 14.96 -22.78
N THR A 455 -13.14 14.12 -23.23
CA THR A 455 -14.55 14.18 -22.82
C THR A 455 -14.87 13.30 -21.62
N GLY A 456 -14.10 12.22 -21.38
CA GLY A 456 -14.40 11.22 -20.37
C GLY A 456 -15.54 10.27 -20.71
N GLU A 457 -16.05 10.31 -21.96
CA GLU A 457 -17.10 9.41 -22.42
C GLU A 457 -16.54 8.02 -22.75
N PRO A 458 -17.31 6.93 -22.55
CA PRO A 458 -16.89 5.59 -22.92
C PRO A 458 -16.56 5.46 -24.41
N THR A 459 -15.45 4.83 -24.73
CA THR A 459 -15.05 4.54 -26.12
C THR A 459 -15.66 3.22 -26.63
N ALA A 460 -15.57 2.96 -27.93
CA ALA A 460 -15.91 1.67 -28.56
C ALA A 460 -14.95 0.53 -28.08
N SER A 461 -13.89 0.85 -27.39
CA SER A 461 -12.91 -0.10 -26.84
C SER A 461 -13.16 -0.44 -25.36
N LYS A 462 -14.20 0.10 -24.74
CA LYS A 462 -14.56 -0.26 -23.37
C LYS A 462 -14.71 -1.78 -23.24
N ASP A 463 -14.16 -2.31 -22.14
CA ASP A 463 -14.09 -3.75 -21.80
C ASP A 463 -13.15 -4.61 -22.67
N LYS A 464 -12.47 -4.04 -23.67
CA LYS A 464 -11.40 -4.74 -24.41
C LYS A 464 -10.10 -4.72 -23.62
N ARG A 465 -9.34 -5.81 -23.71
CA ARG A 465 -8.02 -5.95 -23.10
C ARG A 465 -6.97 -6.22 -24.15
N GLY A 466 -5.78 -5.71 -23.89
CA GLY A 466 -4.56 -6.02 -24.63
C GLY A 466 -3.71 -7.07 -23.92
N GLU A 467 -2.42 -7.03 -24.20
CA GLU A 467 -1.43 -7.91 -23.58
C GLU A 467 -0.92 -7.27 -22.26
N MET A 468 -0.65 -8.11 -21.24
CA MET A 468 0.00 -7.65 -20.01
C MET A 468 1.46 -7.26 -20.26
N PRO A 469 1.99 -6.25 -19.55
CA PRO A 469 3.42 -5.98 -19.53
C PRO A 469 4.20 -7.25 -19.17
N GLY A 470 5.32 -7.47 -19.85
CA GLY A 470 6.15 -8.66 -19.65
C GLY A 470 5.63 -9.97 -20.29
N ALA A 471 4.45 -9.98 -20.93
CA ALA A 471 3.87 -11.18 -21.52
C ALA A 471 4.79 -11.84 -22.57
N ALA A 472 5.48 -11.04 -23.38
CA ALA A 472 6.44 -11.55 -24.39
C ALA A 472 7.59 -12.38 -23.77
N ARG A 473 7.93 -12.15 -22.50
CA ARG A 473 8.96 -12.88 -21.74
C ARG A 473 8.39 -13.85 -20.72
N LYS A 474 7.09 -14.02 -20.66
CA LYS A 474 6.38 -14.80 -19.61
C LYS A 474 6.80 -14.36 -18.21
N ALA A 475 6.74 -13.06 -17.98
CA ALA A 475 7.25 -12.43 -16.75
C ALA A 475 6.58 -12.96 -15.47
N ASP A 476 5.35 -13.46 -15.54
CA ASP A 476 4.63 -14.11 -14.45
C ASP A 476 5.31 -15.41 -13.94
N HIS A 477 6.20 -15.98 -14.72
CA HIS A 477 7.06 -17.13 -14.34
C HIS A 477 8.50 -16.72 -13.96
N ILE A 478 8.85 -15.43 -13.98
CA ILE A 478 10.18 -14.95 -13.58
C ILE A 478 10.14 -14.56 -12.10
N HIS A 479 11.12 -15.09 -11.31
CA HIS A 479 11.18 -14.90 -9.86
C HIS A 479 12.41 -14.11 -9.39
N LEU A 480 13.18 -13.53 -10.32
CA LEU A 480 14.33 -12.69 -10.00
C LEU A 480 13.85 -11.39 -9.31
N LYS A 481 14.60 -10.98 -8.29
CA LYS A 481 14.19 -9.87 -7.41
C LYS A 481 14.50 -8.48 -7.97
N GLY A 482 15.36 -8.43 -8.98
CA GLY A 482 15.95 -7.17 -9.44
C GLY A 482 16.98 -6.59 -8.46
N PRO A 483 17.54 -5.40 -8.74
CA PRO A 483 18.47 -4.70 -7.86
C PRO A 483 17.83 -4.37 -6.48
N PHE A 484 18.65 -4.44 -5.40
CA PHE A 484 18.20 -4.30 -4.01
C PHE A 484 18.84 -3.10 -3.32
#